data_00623744867d900e15a06ae305cb8864
#
_entry.id   00623744867d900e15a06ae305cb8864
#
_cell.length_a   1.000
_cell.length_b   1.000
_cell.length_c   1.000
_cell.angle_alpha   90.00
_cell.angle_beta   90.00
_cell.angle_gamma   90.00
#
_symmetry.space_group_name_H-M   'P 1'
#
loop_
_entity.id
_entity.type
_entity.pdbx_description
1 polymer ?
#
loop_
_entity_poly.entity_id
_entity_poly.type
_entity_poly.pdbx_seq_one_letter_code
_entity_poly.pdbx_strand_id
1 'polypeptide(L)'
;MSASKKSDRNEFVAAAFRGGRLSPSDSATGRWSLATDHSASTSHHSPITSHHKVFLIGAGPGDPELLTVKALRILQTADVVLHDSLIGPEILNLIPSTAERIDVGKRAGFRLLTQQDINALLLSNAAKHKIVVRLKGGDPLLFGRAAEEIQSLREAKIDFEIIPGISAAFGAAAAAKVSLTDRRLSSHVLFTTFSRAPEAKFLPGIGLTADTTVVVYMPGPDYAEVSRWLQDAAVSPDTPVLAISKASHPDQSQHATTVAGLAHQAPLPAPALLIVGRVAASATDTTTATDFNWLTESIPDFSNSRIS
;
A
#
# COMPACT_ATOMS: atom_id res chain seq x y z
N MET A 1 -18.71 -15.47 -51.21
CA MET A 1 -19.15 -16.48 -50.23
C MET A 1 -18.01 -16.52 -49.19
N SER A 2 -18.14 -16.29 -47.95
CA SER A 2 -19.22 -16.18 -47.01
C SER A 2 -18.73 -15.36 -45.79
N ALA A 3 -19.60 -14.50 -45.31
CA ALA A 3 -19.50 -13.79 -44.04
C ALA A 3 -19.68 -14.76 -42.84
N SER A 4 -19.45 -14.21 -41.64
CA SER A 4 -19.86 -14.77 -40.33
C SER A 4 -18.77 -15.48 -39.54
N LYS A 5 -18.15 -14.69 -38.64
CA LYS A 5 -17.84 -15.05 -37.22
C LYS A 5 -17.32 -13.82 -36.46
N LYS A 6 -18.23 -12.90 -36.20
CA LYS A 6 -18.07 -11.81 -35.20
C LYS A 6 -19.33 -11.75 -34.39
N SER A 7 -19.53 -12.60 -33.42
CA SER A 7 -20.62 -12.49 -32.46
C SER A 7 -20.56 -13.53 -31.35
N ASP A 8 -19.53 -13.58 -30.52
CA ASP A 8 -19.59 -14.42 -29.30
C ASP A 8 -18.69 -13.92 -28.15
N ARG A 9 -18.30 -12.63 -28.14
CA ARG A 9 -17.53 -12.08 -27.02
C ARG A 9 -18.27 -11.08 -26.12
N ASN A 10 -19.51 -10.73 -26.44
CA ASN A 10 -20.29 -9.75 -25.65
C ASN A 10 -21.35 -10.34 -24.72
N GLU A 11 -21.55 -11.65 -24.69
CA GLU A 11 -22.60 -12.25 -23.83
C GLU A 11 -22.13 -12.63 -22.41
N PHE A 12 -20.81 -12.71 -22.14
CA PHE A 12 -20.32 -13.15 -20.82
C PHE A 12 -20.25 -12.04 -19.75
N VAL A 13 -20.38 -10.78 -20.13
CA VAL A 13 -20.33 -9.65 -19.16
C VAL A 13 -21.73 -9.18 -18.74
N ALA A 14 -22.79 -9.60 -19.47
CA ALA A 14 -24.16 -9.14 -19.24
C ALA A 14 -24.97 -9.98 -18.23
N ALA A 15 -24.41 -11.09 -17.70
CA ALA A 15 -25.16 -12.01 -16.83
C ALA A 15 -25.11 -11.71 -15.35
N ALA A 16 -24.27 -10.76 -14.90
CA ALA A 16 -24.03 -10.46 -13.47
C ALA A 16 -24.95 -9.35 -12.89
N PHE A 17 -25.78 -8.69 -13.69
CA PHE A 17 -26.61 -7.56 -13.23
C PHE A 17 -28.08 -7.67 -13.66
N ARG A 18 -28.75 -8.80 -13.41
CA ARG A 18 -30.21 -8.86 -13.53
C ARG A 18 -30.85 -9.48 -12.30
N GLY A 19 -31.26 -8.61 -11.40
CA GLY A 19 -32.12 -8.98 -10.27
C GLY A 19 -32.77 -7.75 -9.66
N GLY A 20 -33.72 -7.11 -10.38
CA GLY A 20 -34.50 -5.99 -9.83
C GLY A 20 -35.46 -5.45 -10.89
N ARG A 21 -36.73 -5.88 -10.87
CA ARG A 21 -37.81 -5.32 -11.72
C ARG A 21 -38.07 -3.88 -11.29
N LEU A 22 -37.94 -2.93 -12.22
CA LEU A 22 -38.50 -1.59 -12.10
C LEU A 22 -39.67 -1.51 -13.09
N SER A 23 -40.87 -1.24 -12.58
CA SER A 23 -42.03 -0.82 -13.38
C SER A 23 -41.97 0.69 -13.61
N PRO A 24 -42.37 1.18 -14.81
CA PRO A 24 -42.35 2.60 -15.10
C PRO A 24 -43.70 3.24 -14.75
N SER A 25 -43.74 4.24 -13.90
CA SER A 25 -44.77 5.30 -13.95
C SER A 25 -44.27 6.60 -13.30
N ASP A 26 -44.42 7.62 -14.08
CA ASP A 26 -44.63 9.03 -13.75
C ASP A 26 -43.45 9.98 -13.53
N SER A 27 -43.41 10.85 -14.51
CA SER A 27 -42.78 12.16 -14.62
C SER A 27 -43.02 13.11 -13.44
N ALA A 28 -42.01 13.85 -13.12
CA ALA A 28 -41.93 15.29 -12.86
C ALA A 28 -41.13 15.67 -11.62
N THR A 29 -40.23 16.61 -11.85
CA THR A 29 -39.62 17.59 -10.93
C THR A 29 -38.69 17.06 -9.83
N GLY A 30 -37.39 17.19 -10.15
CA GLY A 30 -36.31 17.02 -9.21
C GLY A 30 -36.33 18.02 -8.06
N ARG A 31 -36.42 17.49 -6.86
CA ARG A 31 -36.00 18.19 -5.65
C ARG A 31 -35.41 17.12 -4.73
N TRP A 32 -34.08 17.15 -4.60
CA TRP A 32 -33.40 16.35 -3.60
C TRP A 32 -33.66 16.99 -2.22
N SER A 33 -34.59 16.45 -1.46
CA SER A 33 -34.72 16.76 -0.05
C SER A 33 -33.88 15.73 0.73
N LEU A 34 -32.89 16.22 1.47
CA LEU A 34 -32.21 15.45 2.48
C LEU A 34 -33.24 15.14 3.59
N ALA A 35 -33.80 13.95 3.56
CA ALA A 35 -34.51 13.42 4.71
C ALA A 35 -33.46 13.04 5.75
N THR A 36 -33.38 13.82 6.82
CA THR A 36 -32.66 13.46 8.03
C THR A 36 -33.47 12.43 8.80
N ASP A 37 -33.27 11.17 8.44
CA ASP A 37 -33.76 10.07 9.27
C ASP A 37 -32.70 9.75 10.32
N HIS A 38 -32.90 10.30 11.54
CA HIS A 38 -32.15 9.92 12.72
C HIS A 38 -32.62 8.56 13.23
N SER A 39 -32.38 7.50 12.48
CA SER A 39 -32.42 6.14 13.02
C SER A 39 -30.98 5.79 13.45
N ALA A 40 -30.83 5.50 14.73
CA ALA A 40 -29.60 5.15 15.40
C ALA A 40 -28.82 4.10 14.61
N SER A 41 -27.79 4.51 13.88
CA SER A 41 -26.76 3.61 13.38
C SER A 41 -25.97 3.14 14.60
N THR A 42 -26.26 1.94 15.05
CA THR A 42 -25.39 1.20 15.97
C THR A 42 -24.04 1.07 15.32
N SER A 43 -23.12 1.97 15.67
CA SER A 43 -21.72 1.82 15.38
C SER A 43 -21.28 0.50 16.03
N HIS A 44 -20.96 -0.50 15.20
CA HIS A 44 -20.30 -1.72 15.65
C HIS A 44 -18.89 -1.38 16.15
N HIS A 45 -18.83 -0.69 17.29
CA HIS A 45 -17.68 -0.69 18.14
C HIS A 45 -17.79 -1.97 18.98
N SER A 46 -17.30 -3.11 18.43
CA SER A 46 -17.08 -4.27 19.28
C SER A 46 -16.14 -3.83 20.39
N PRO A 47 -16.53 -3.95 21.68
CA PRO A 47 -15.60 -3.70 22.76
C PRO A 47 -14.42 -4.67 22.57
N ILE A 48 -13.20 -4.19 22.78
CA ILE A 48 -12.00 -5.03 22.83
C ILE A 48 -12.23 -5.95 24.04
N THR A 49 -12.80 -7.12 23.77
CA THR A 49 -12.98 -8.16 24.79
C THR A 49 -11.60 -8.66 25.22
N SER A 50 -11.47 -9.13 26.44
CA SER A 50 -10.23 -9.52 27.15
C SER A 50 -9.43 -10.67 26.54
N HIS A 51 -9.49 -10.83 25.22
CA HIS A 51 -8.77 -11.85 24.47
C HIS A 51 -7.47 -11.27 23.90
N HIS A 52 -6.40 -12.07 23.97
CA HIS A 52 -5.14 -11.78 23.31
C HIS A 52 -5.39 -11.66 21.80
N LYS A 53 -5.00 -10.56 21.19
CA LYS A 53 -5.23 -10.29 19.77
C LYS A 53 -4.01 -9.68 19.12
N VAL A 54 -3.70 -10.16 17.92
CA VAL A 54 -2.65 -9.62 17.09
C VAL A 54 -3.25 -8.70 16.02
N PHE A 55 -2.64 -7.52 15.83
CA PHE A 55 -3.01 -6.58 14.79
C PHE A 55 -1.85 -6.43 13.81
N LEU A 56 -2.06 -6.85 12.55
CA LEU A 56 -1.12 -6.55 11.47
C LEU A 56 -1.51 -5.19 10.90
N ILE A 57 -0.71 -4.17 11.15
CA ILE A 57 -1.05 -2.77 10.83
C ILE A 57 -0.13 -2.23 9.74
N GLY A 58 -0.72 -1.60 8.72
CA GLY A 58 -0.01 -0.79 7.76
C GLY A 58 0.29 0.60 8.31
N ALA A 59 1.57 0.95 8.35
CA ALA A 59 2.04 2.25 8.81
C ALA A 59 1.93 3.35 7.74
N GLY A 60 1.49 3.01 6.53
CA GLY A 60 1.54 3.97 5.43
C GLY A 60 2.94 4.16 4.85
N PRO A 61 3.11 5.15 3.96
CA PRO A 61 4.35 5.36 3.21
C PRO A 61 5.45 6.09 4.01
N GLY A 62 5.14 6.69 5.16
CA GLY A 62 6.10 7.39 6.00
C GLY A 62 5.55 8.56 6.79
N ASP A 63 4.65 9.34 6.21
CA ASP A 63 3.96 10.43 6.87
C ASP A 63 2.98 9.88 7.93
N PRO A 64 3.09 10.27 9.22
CA PRO A 64 2.17 9.82 10.26
C PRO A 64 0.72 10.23 10.04
N GLU A 65 0.43 11.31 9.33
CA GLU A 65 -0.94 11.72 9.00
C GLU A 65 -1.62 10.79 7.97
N LEU A 66 -0.83 9.97 7.29
CA LEU A 66 -1.32 8.92 6.39
C LEU A 66 -1.61 7.59 7.10
N LEU A 67 -1.48 7.53 8.42
CA LEU A 67 -2.03 6.43 9.21
C LEU A 67 -3.56 6.45 9.13
N THR A 68 -4.16 5.27 9.03
CA THR A 68 -5.62 5.20 9.24
C THR A 68 -5.96 5.51 10.70
N VAL A 69 -7.10 6.15 10.94
CA VAL A 69 -7.59 6.44 12.30
C VAL A 69 -7.65 5.17 13.16
N LYS A 70 -8.01 4.03 12.54
CA LYS A 70 -8.04 2.75 13.25
C LYS A 70 -6.64 2.26 13.61
N ALA A 71 -5.66 2.40 12.71
CA ALA A 71 -4.28 2.06 12.96
C ALA A 71 -3.71 2.85 14.13
N LEU A 72 -3.87 4.18 14.11
CA LEU A 72 -3.42 5.08 15.18
C LEU A 72 -4.00 4.69 16.53
N ARG A 73 -5.33 4.50 16.60
CA ARG A 73 -6.02 4.15 17.84
C ARG A 73 -5.53 2.83 18.44
N ILE A 74 -5.32 1.79 17.61
CA ILE A 74 -4.81 0.51 18.09
C ILE A 74 -3.36 0.65 18.53
N LEU A 75 -2.53 1.36 17.76
CA LEU A 75 -1.13 1.59 18.08
C LEU A 75 -0.96 2.25 19.47
N GLN A 76 -1.82 3.22 19.80
CA GLN A 76 -1.83 3.92 21.08
C GLN A 76 -2.31 3.05 22.26
N THR A 77 -2.89 1.87 22.01
CA THR A 77 -3.32 0.93 23.05
C THR A 77 -2.49 -0.35 23.11
N ALA A 78 -1.42 -0.43 22.31
CA ALA A 78 -0.59 -1.61 22.22
C ALA A 78 0.19 -1.90 23.51
N ASP A 79 0.29 -3.18 23.88
CA ASP A 79 1.22 -3.63 24.93
C ASP A 79 2.63 -3.84 24.38
N VAL A 80 2.70 -4.34 23.13
CA VAL A 80 3.96 -4.57 22.42
C VAL A 80 3.80 -4.29 20.92
N VAL A 81 4.82 -3.68 20.33
CA VAL A 81 4.86 -3.37 18.89
C VAL A 81 6.13 -3.97 18.29
N LEU A 82 5.93 -4.94 17.39
CA LEU A 82 6.99 -5.47 16.52
C LEU A 82 6.99 -4.66 15.22
N HIS A 83 8.06 -3.96 14.89
CA HIS A 83 8.08 -3.07 13.73
C HIS A 83 9.26 -3.33 12.80
N ASP A 84 9.06 -3.02 11.52
CA ASP A 84 10.10 -3.06 10.49
C ASP A 84 11.06 -1.86 10.63
N SER A 85 12.29 -2.00 10.12
CA SER A 85 13.29 -0.92 10.13
C SER A 85 12.95 0.27 9.20
N LEU A 86 11.95 0.12 8.33
CA LEU A 86 11.48 1.18 7.45
C LEU A 86 10.49 2.14 8.13
N ILE A 87 10.08 1.85 9.36
CA ILE A 87 9.17 2.73 10.10
C ILE A 87 9.96 3.92 10.63
N GLY A 88 9.56 5.12 10.21
CA GLY A 88 10.19 6.37 10.63
C GLY A 88 9.99 6.71 12.11
N PRO A 89 10.87 7.53 12.68
CA PRO A 89 10.79 7.93 14.08
C PRO A 89 9.49 8.65 14.43
N GLU A 90 8.91 9.39 13.50
CA GLU A 90 7.65 10.11 13.67
C GLU A 90 6.50 9.15 14.01
N ILE A 91 6.41 8.03 13.30
CA ILE A 91 5.42 6.98 13.56
C ILE A 91 5.76 6.22 14.85
N LEU A 92 7.04 5.90 15.07
CA LEU A 92 7.47 5.22 16.29
C LEU A 92 7.18 6.03 17.56
N ASN A 93 7.19 7.36 17.48
CA ASN A 93 6.88 8.25 18.59
C ASN A 93 5.39 8.24 18.98
N LEU A 94 4.50 7.73 18.11
CA LEU A 94 3.08 7.55 18.42
C LEU A 94 2.81 6.32 19.30
N ILE A 95 3.80 5.44 19.45
CA ILE A 95 3.71 4.25 20.32
C ILE A 95 3.86 4.70 21.78
N PRO A 96 2.95 4.30 22.68
CA PRO A 96 3.06 4.65 24.09
C PRO A 96 4.42 4.25 24.68
N SER A 97 4.93 5.05 25.60
CA SER A 97 6.19 4.73 26.33
C SER A 97 6.07 3.48 27.21
N THR A 98 4.84 3.07 27.54
CA THR A 98 4.53 1.85 28.28
C THR A 98 4.56 0.60 27.43
N ALA A 99 4.49 0.72 26.09
CA ALA A 99 4.54 -0.40 25.18
C ALA A 99 5.98 -0.86 24.93
N GLU A 100 6.19 -2.16 24.90
CA GLU A 100 7.46 -2.74 24.45
C GLU A 100 7.63 -2.52 22.94
N ARG A 101 8.83 -2.07 22.50
CA ARG A 101 9.15 -1.87 21.08
C ARG A 101 10.21 -2.87 20.65
N ILE A 102 9.88 -3.69 19.66
CA ILE A 102 10.77 -4.74 19.12
C ILE A 102 11.03 -4.43 17.65
N ASP A 103 12.27 -4.03 17.32
CA ASP A 103 12.70 -3.86 15.94
C ASP A 103 13.03 -5.24 15.35
N VAL A 104 12.20 -5.70 14.40
CA VAL A 104 12.40 -6.96 13.67
C VAL A 104 13.03 -6.74 12.29
N GLY A 105 13.36 -5.49 11.96
CA GLY A 105 14.04 -5.12 10.73
C GLY A 105 15.53 -5.41 10.75
N LYS A 106 16.20 -5.07 9.64
CA LYS A 106 17.63 -5.27 9.50
C LYS A 106 18.39 -4.16 10.21
N ARG A 107 19.19 -4.49 11.24
CA ARG A 107 20.17 -3.56 11.84
C ARG A 107 21.59 -3.90 11.36
N ALA A 108 22.35 -2.91 10.98
CA ALA A 108 23.76 -3.07 10.72
C ALA A 108 24.48 -3.60 11.99
N GLY A 109 25.23 -4.70 11.84
CA GLY A 109 26.02 -5.30 12.93
C GLY A 109 25.31 -6.38 13.76
N PHE A 110 24.02 -6.63 13.57
CA PHE A 110 23.28 -7.72 14.21
C PHE A 110 22.88 -8.80 13.20
N ARG A 111 22.73 -10.05 13.67
CA ARG A 111 22.20 -11.15 12.85
C ARG A 111 20.82 -10.74 12.30
N LEU A 112 20.65 -10.89 11.00
CA LEU A 112 19.36 -10.69 10.35
C LEU A 112 18.36 -11.71 10.89
N LEU A 113 17.21 -11.23 11.39
CA LEU A 113 16.09 -12.12 11.71
C LEU A 113 15.55 -12.72 10.41
N THR A 114 15.38 -14.04 10.42
CA THR A 114 14.66 -14.72 9.35
C THR A 114 13.16 -14.49 9.52
N GLN A 115 12.36 -14.75 8.47
CA GLN A 115 10.91 -14.67 8.62
C GLN A 115 10.38 -15.66 9.68
N GLN A 116 11.03 -16.80 9.82
CA GLN A 116 10.69 -17.76 10.86
C GLN A 116 10.94 -17.20 12.27
N ASP A 117 12.06 -16.49 12.47
CA ASP A 117 12.36 -15.82 13.75
C ASP A 117 11.28 -14.74 14.06
N ILE A 118 10.88 -13.95 13.04
CA ILE A 118 9.83 -12.93 13.19
C ILE A 118 8.49 -13.58 13.55
N ASN A 119 8.11 -14.66 12.87
CA ASN A 119 6.88 -15.39 13.17
C ASN A 119 6.92 -15.96 14.61
N ALA A 120 8.05 -16.54 15.03
CA ALA A 120 8.21 -17.06 16.41
C ALA A 120 8.11 -15.94 17.46
N LEU A 121 8.71 -14.76 17.20
CA LEU A 121 8.58 -13.60 18.07
C LEU A 121 7.11 -13.13 18.15
N LEU A 122 6.40 -13.07 17.02
CA LEU A 122 5.00 -12.68 16.97
C LEU A 122 4.12 -13.62 17.81
N LEU A 123 4.28 -14.94 17.64
CA LEU A 123 3.54 -15.95 18.40
C LEU A 123 3.86 -15.90 19.89
N SER A 124 5.15 -15.75 20.27
CA SER A 124 5.56 -15.69 21.67
C SER A 124 5.03 -14.44 22.38
N ASN A 125 4.95 -13.32 21.70
CA ASN A 125 4.36 -12.10 22.25
C ASN A 125 2.84 -12.19 22.32
N ALA A 126 2.18 -12.81 21.34
CA ALA A 126 0.74 -13.05 21.38
C ALA A 126 0.30 -13.91 22.57
N ALA A 127 1.17 -14.78 23.08
CA ALA A 127 0.88 -15.57 24.27
C ALA A 127 1.01 -14.78 25.60
N LYS A 128 1.70 -13.64 25.59
CA LYS A 128 2.04 -12.86 26.81
C LYS A 128 1.23 -11.59 26.95
N HIS A 129 0.86 -10.96 25.84
CA HIS A 129 0.28 -9.63 25.77
C HIS A 129 -1.14 -9.67 25.20
N LYS A 130 -2.00 -8.76 25.64
CA LYS A 130 -3.40 -8.69 25.17
C LYS A 130 -3.48 -8.04 23.79
N ILE A 131 -2.72 -6.98 23.57
CA ILE A 131 -2.72 -6.19 22.33
C ILE A 131 -1.32 -6.20 21.74
N VAL A 132 -1.11 -7.05 20.74
CA VAL A 132 0.16 -7.17 20.01
C VAL A 132 0.01 -6.52 18.66
N VAL A 133 0.88 -5.57 18.35
CA VAL A 133 0.91 -4.91 17.04
C VAL A 133 2.11 -5.38 16.24
N ARG A 134 1.88 -5.85 15.02
CA ARG A 134 2.88 -6.02 13.98
C ARG A 134 2.76 -4.86 13.02
N LEU A 135 3.66 -3.87 13.13
CA LEU A 135 3.65 -2.63 12.35
C LEU A 135 4.55 -2.76 11.13
N LYS A 136 3.97 -2.59 9.94
CA LYS A 136 4.61 -2.82 8.63
C LYS A 136 4.54 -1.56 7.79
N GLY A 137 5.62 -1.23 7.05
CA GLY A 137 5.61 -0.11 6.12
C GLY A 137 4.61 -0.30 4.98
N GLY A 138 3.97 0.77 4.54
CA GLY A 138 2.94 0.73 3.50
C GLY A 138 1.67 -0.01 3.93
N ASP A 139 1.20 -0.92 3.09
CA ASP A 139 0.11 -1.86 3.35
C ASP A 139 0.66 -3.26 3.65
N PRO A 140 0.20 -3.95 4.71
CA PRO A 140 0.70 -5.28 5.08
C PRO A 140 0.57 -6.33 3.99
N LEU A 141 -0.46 -6.22 3.15
CA LEU A 141 -0.83 -7.24 2.17
C LEU A 141 -0.13 -7.07 0.82
N LEU A 142 0.65 -5.98 0.64
CA LEU A 142 1.34 -5.73 -0.62
C LEU A 142 2.88 -5.79 -0.42
N PHE A 143 3.51 -6.85 -0.90
CA PHE A 143 4.96 -7.13 -0.81
C PHE A 143 5.55 -7.10 0.61
N GLY A 144 4.70 -7.23 1.63
CA GLY A 144 5.06 -7.15 3.05
C GLY A 144 5.24 -8.52 3.73
N ARG A 145 5.24 -9.63 3.02
CA ARG A 145 5.34 -11.01 3.55
C ARG A 145 4.28 -11.36 4.59
N ALA A 146 3.15 -10.62 4.64
CA ALA A 146 2.08 -10.85 5.60
C ALA A 146 1.44 -12.25 5.47
N ALA A 147 1.48 -12.85 4.29
CA ALA A 147 0.95 -14.20 4.08
C ALA A 147 1.59 -15.24 5.00
N GLU A 148 2.91 -15.15 5.23
CA GLU A 148 3.66 -16.05 6.11
C GLU A 148 3.32 -15.81 7.59
N GLU A 149 3.16 -14.53 7.99
CA GLU A 149 2.74 -14.14 9.34
C GLU A 149 1.29 -14.58 9.62
N ILE A 150 0.38 -14.36 8.67
CA ILE A 150 -1.03 -14.77 8.73
C ILE A 150 -1.17 -16.29 8.85
N GLN A 151 -0.38 -17.04 8.06
CA GLN A 151 -0.40 -18.49 8.12
C GLN A 151 0.02 -18.98 9.51
N SER A 152 1.11 -18.45 10.06
CA SER A 152 1.59 -18.83 11.42
C SER A 152 0.56 -18.52 12.50
N LEU A 153 -0.13 -17.37 12.43
CA LEU A 153 -1.19 -17.01 13.38
C LEU A 153 -2.39 -17.95 13.28
N ARG A 154 -2.80 -18.34 12.06
CA ARG A 154 -3.89 -19.29 11.83
C ARG A 154 -3.56 -20.67 12.36
N GLU A 155 -2.37 -21.18 12.09
CA GLU A 155 -1.90 -22.48 12.57
C GLU A 155 -1.86 -22.53 14.11
N ALA A 156 -1.43 -21.44 14.74
CA ALA A 156 -1.42 -21.27 16.18
C ALA A 156 -2.82 -20.96 16.79
N LYS A 157 -3.85 -20.79 15.97
CA LYS A 157 -5.23 -20.42 16.40
C LYS A 157 -5.28 -19.12 17.21
N ILE A 158 -4.40 -18.17 16.90
CA ILE A 158 -4.37 -16.84 17.51
C ILE A 158 -5.35 -15.94 16.77
N ASP A 159 -6.19 -15.21 17.51
CA ASP A 159 -7.07 -14.19 16.92
C ASP A 159 -6.25 -13.02 16.39
N PHE A 160 -6.54 -12.60 15.17
CA PHE A 160 -5.84 -11.49 14.56
C PHE A 160 -6.75 -10.64 13.67
N GLU A 161 -6.34 -9.41 13.44
CA GLU A 161 -7.00 -8.48 12.54
C GLU A 161 -5.96 -7.77 11.67
N ILE A 162 -6.31 -7.52 10.41
CA ILE A 162 -5.45 -6.78 9.48
C ILE A 162 -6.03 -5.40 9.30
N ILE A 163 -5.22 -4.39 9.58
CA ILE A 163 -5.57 -2.98 9.39
C ILE A 163 -4.80 -2.47 8.16
N PRO A 164 -5.50 -2.16 7.07
CA PRO A 164 -4.86 -1.65 5.87
C PRO A 164 -4.08 -0.36 6.13
N GLY A 165 -3.05 -0.14 5.33
CA GLY A 165 -2.32 1.12 5.27
C GLY A 165 -2.27 1.66 3.84
N ILE A 166 -1.89 2.92 3.69
CA ILE A 166 -1.64 3.50 2.37
C ILE A 166 -0.36 2.88 1.81
N SER A 167 -0.49 2.16 0.70
CA SER A 167 0.68 1.57 0.05
C SER A 167 1.64 2.64 -0.47
N ALA A 168 2.95 2.36 -0.45
CA ALA A 168 3.98 3.27 -0.96
C ALA A 168 3.72 3.74 -2.40
N ALA A 169 3.08 2.92 -3.26
CA ALA A 169 2.70 3.33 -4.60
C ALA A 169 1.72 4.50 -4.61
N PHE A 170 0.70 4.47 -3.75
CA PHE A 170 -0.28 5.54 -3.68
C PHE A 170 0.31 6.78 -3.00
N GLY A 171 1.14 6.61 -1.97
CA GLY A 171 1.89 7.71 -1.36
C GLY A 171 2.81 8.40 -2.36
N ALA A 172 3.56 7.64 -3.14
CA ALA A 172 4.44 8.15 -4.18
C ALA A 172 3.68 8.88 -5.29
N ALA A 173 2.58 8.29 -5.77
CA ALA A 173 1.74 8.88 -6.81
C ALA A 173 1.14 10.21 -6.35
N ALA A 174 0.64 10.28 -5.10
CA ALA A 174 0.10 11.49 -4.50
C ALA A 174 1.18 12.58 -4.35
N ALA A 175 2.34 12.23 -3.79
CA ALA A 175 3.46 13.15 -3.61
C ALA A 175 4.01 13.70 -4.93
N ALA A 176 4.06 12.87 -5.96
CA ALA A 176 4.45 13.27 -7.32
C ALA A 176 3.33 13.94 -8.13
N LYS A 177 2.11 14.01 -7.59
CA LYS A 177 0.91 14.52 -8.28
C LYS A 177 0.63 13.79 -9.60
N VAL A 178 0.87 12.48 -9.64
CA VAL A 178 0.65 11.60 -10.79
C VAL A 178 -0.48 10.63 -10.48
N SER A 179 -1.49 10.55 -11.32
CA SER A 179 -2.51 9.50 -11.20
C SER A 179 -1.98 8.20 -11.80
N LEU A 180 -2.12 7.09 -11.09
CA LEU A 180 -1.73 5.77 -11.60
C LEU A 180 -2.63 5.29 -12.75
N THR A 181 -3.82 5.87 -12.89
CA THR A 181 -4.76 5.60 -13.99
C THR A 181 -5.21 6.89 -14.65
N ASP A 182 -5.42 6.85 -15.95
CA ASP A 182 -6.02 7.95 -16.72
C ASP A 182 -6.83 7.33 -17.86
N ARG A 183 -8.10 7.74 -18.02
CA ARG A 183 -9.00 7.20 -19.06
C ARG A 183 -8.45 7.27 -20.47
N ARG A 184 -7.51 8.20 -20.72
CA ARG A 184 -6.90 8.45 -22.04
C ARG A 184 -5.57 7.73 -22.22
N LEU A 185 -4.89 7.38 -21.11
CA LEU A 185 -3.49 6.95 -21.12
C LEU A 185 -3.29 5.55 -20.56
N SER A 186 -4.01 5.19 -19.47
CA SER A 186 -3.76 3.97 -18.71
C SER A 186 -5.01 3.47 -18.01
N SER A 187 -5.53 2.35 -18.45
CA SER A 187 -6.69 1.67 -17.87
C SER A 187 -6.31 0.54 -16.90
N HIS A 188 -5.03 0.13 -16.88
CA HIS A 188 -4.53 -0.97 -16.07
C HIS A 188 -3.38 -0.52 -15.18
N VAL A 189 -3.31 -1.08 -13.96
CA VAL A 189 -2.16 -0.91 -13.06
C VAL A 189 -1.65 -2.27 -12.66
N LEU A 190 -0.38 -2.52 -12.93
CA LEU A 190 0.33 -3.71 -12.50
C LEU A 190 1.28 -3.34 -11.34
N PHE A 191 1.05 -3.89 -10.16
CA PHE A 191 2.01 -3.85 -9.06
C PHE A 191 2.94 -5.06 -9.14
N THR A 192 4.23 -4.81 -9.18
CA THR A 192 5.25 -5.85 -9.25
C THR A 192 6.44 -5.51 -8.37
N THR A 193 7.31 -6.48 -8.12
CA THR A 193 8.57 -6.27 -7.41
C THR A 193 9.73 -6.78 -8.25
N PHE A 194 10.84 -6.05 -8.24
CA PHE A 194 12.08 -6.51 -8.85
C PHE A 194 12.84 -7.47 -7.93
N SER A 195 12.73 -7.27 -6.59
CA SER A 195 13.27 -8.21 -5.59
C SER A 195 12.39 -9.44 -5.49
N ARG A 196 12.93 -10.61 -5.83
CA ARG A 196 12.19 -11.88 -5.87
C ARG A 196 12.86 -12.94 -5.02
N ALA A 197 12.07 -13.95 -4.64
CA ALA A 197 12.63 -15.21 -4.17
C ALA A 197 13.39 -15.89 -5.31
N PRO A 198 14.51 -16.58 -5.04
CA PRO A 198 15.33 -17.23 -6.07
C PRO A 198 14.54 -18.19 -6.98
N GLU A 199 13.47 -18.80 -6.44
CA GLU A 199 12.63 -19.75 -7.15
C GLU A 199 11.50 -19.08 -7.98
N ALA A 200 11.25 -17.79 -7.78
CA ALA A 200 10.21 -17.07 -8.49
C ALA A 200 10.63 -16.79 -9.94
N LYS A 201 10.10 -17.59 -10.86
CA LYS A 201 10.24 -17.33 -12.29
C LYS A 201 9.39 -16.12 -12.66
N PHE A 202 9.96 -15.21 -13.45
CA PHE A 202 9.15 -14.21 -14.13
C PHE A 202 8.19 -14.97 -15.06
N LEU A 203 6.90 -14.68 -14.96
CA LEU A 203 5.93 -15.21 -15.92
C LEU A 203 6.12 -14.44 -17.23
N PRO A 204 6.78 -15.03 -18.25
CA PRO A 204 6.79 -14.44 -19.58
C PRO A 204 5.35 -14.49 -20.09
N GLY A 205 4.83 -13.37 -20.56
CA GLY A 205 3.51 -13.37 -21.21
C GLY A 205 2.39 -12.61 -20.53
N ILE A 206 2.64 -11.83 -19.46
CA ILE A 206 1.73 -10.74 -19.17
C ILE A 206 1.94 -9.73 -20.30
N GLY A 207 1.08 -9.76 -21.31
CA GLY A 207 1.12 -8.78 -22.39
C GLY A 207 0.90 -7.39 -21.84
N LEU A 208 2.00 -6.71 -21.47
CA LEU A 208 1.93 -5.32 -21.07
C LEU A 208 1.53 -4.50 -22.30
N THR A 209 0.39 -3.87 -22.22
CA THR A 209 -0.12 -2.98 -23.26
C THR A 209 0.32 -1.55 -22.98
N ALA A 210 0.34 -0.69 -24.01
CA ALA A 210 0.75 0.70 -23.89
C ALA A 210 -0.14 1.52 -22.93
N ASP A 211 -1.30 0.99 -22.52
CA ASP A 211 -2.24 1.56 -21.56
C ASP A 211 -2.11 0.94 -20.15
N THR A 212 -0.98 0.28 -19.86
CA THR A 212 -0.67 -0.27 -18.55
C THR A 212 0.35 0.60 -17.81
N THR A 213 0.02 1.01 -16.59
CA THR A 213 0.99 1.57 -15.65
C THR A 213 1.61 0.43 -14.85
N VAL A 214 2.93 0.31 -14.87
CA VAL A 214 3.66 -0.67 -14.06
C VAL A 214 4.29 0.03 -12.88
N VAL A 215 3.97 -0.41 -11.67
CA VAL A 215 4.60 0.08 -10.44
C VAL A 215 5.57 -0.99 -9.94
N VAL A 216 6.87 -0.67 -9.99
CA VAL A 216 7.95 -1.58 -9.60
C VAL A 216 8.42 -1.26 -8.20
N TYR A 217 8.15 -2.14 -7.26
CA TYR A 217 8.67 -2.05 -5.90
C TYR A 217 10.05 -2.65 -5.81
N MET A 218 10.86 -2.13 -4.87
CA MET A 218 12.20 -2.64 -4.58
C MET A 218 13.04 -2.82 -5.86
N PRO A 219 13.24 -1.76 -6.65
CA PRO A 219 13.96 -1.85 -7.92
C PRO A 219 15.44 -2.23 -7.74
N GLY A 220 15.95 -2.20 -6.50
CA GLY A 220 17.33 -2.53 -6.22
C GLY A 220 18.32 -1.44 -6.61
N PRO A 221 19.62 -1.74 -6.52
CA PRO A 221 20.69 -0.78 -6.80
C PRO A 221 21.14 -0.78 -8.27
N ASP A 222 20.60 -1.65 -9.13
CA ASP A 222 20.98 -1.76 -10.55
C ASP A 222 19.81 -1.40 -11.47
N TYR A 223 19.69 -0.12 -11.79
CA TYR A 223 18.66 0.37 -12.69
C TYR A 223 18.87 -0.06 -14.15
N ALA A 224 20.10 -0.41 -14.54
CA ALA A 224 20.36 -0.96 -15.88
C ALA A 224 19.76 -2.37 -16.01
N GLU A 225 19.80 -3.17 -14.94
CA GLU A 225 19.13 -4.47 -14.91
C GLU A 225 17.61 -4.33 -14.95
N VAL A 226 17.04 -3.37 -14.22
CA VAL A 226 15.60 -3.06 -14.26
C VAL A 226 15.17 -2.62 -15.65
N SER A 227 15.96 -1.76 -16.31
CA SER A 227 15.71 -1.31 -17.69
C SER A 227 15.63 -2.49 -18.67
N ARG A 228 16.63 -3.39 -18.62
CA ARG A 228 16.64 -4.61 -19.45
C ARG A 228 15.43 -5.48 -19.18
N TRP A 229 15.13 -5.72 -17.91
CA TRP A 229 13.99 -6.53 -17.51
C TRP A 229 12.64 -5.97 -18.02
N LEU A 230 12.44 -4.64 -17.99
CA LEU A 230 11.25 -3.99 -18.55
C LEU A 230 11.18 -4.17 -20.07
N GLN A 231 12.30 -4.04 -20.77
CA GLN A 231 12.37 -4.22 -22.22
C GLN A 231 12.12 -5.69 -22.62
N ASP A 232 12.63 -6.65 -21.86
CA ASP A 232 12.36 -8.10 -22.04
C ASP A 232 10.87 -8.42 -21.83
N ALA A 233 10.18 -7.61 -21.01
CA ALA A 233 8.73 -7.67 -20.82
C ALA A 233 7.93 -6.88 -21.88
N ALA A 234 8.60 -6.49 -22.98
CA ALA A 234 8.05 -5.74 -24.11
C ALA A 234 7.59 -4.31 -23.78
N VAL A 235 8.10 -3.70 -22.71
CA VAL A 235 7.91 -2.26 -22.47
C VAL A 235 8.84 -1.48 -23.40
N SER A 236 8.27 -0.48 -24.12
CA SER A 236 9.06 0.34 -25.06
C SER A 236 10.18 1.09 -24.33
N PRO A 237 11.40 1.18 -24.94
CA PRO A 237 12.52 1.96 -24.40
C PRO A 237 12.18 3.44 -24.10
N ASP A 238 11.27 4.01 -24.87
CA ASP A 238 10.85 5.42 -24.74
C ASP A 238 9.73 5.62 -23.71
N THR A 239 9.25 4.54 -23.07
CA THR A 239 8.20 4.63 -22.05
C THR A 239 8.68 5.49 -20.89
N PRO A 240 7.91 6.53 -20.47
CA PRO A 240 8.25 7.35 -19.33
C PRO A 240 8.35 6.57 -18.03
N VAL A 241 9.30 6.95 -17.20
CA VAL A 241 9.55 6.39 -15.87
C VAL A 241 9.72 7.53 -14.88
N LEU A 242 9.05 7.43 -13.75
CA LEU A 242 9.27 8.25 -12.57
C LEU A 242 9.83 7.38 -11.46
N ALA A 243 11.08 7.61 -11.07
CA ALA A 243 11.68 7.00 -9.88
C ALA A 243 11.41 7.89 -8.68
N ILE A 244 10.97 7.29 -7.55
CA ILE A 244 10.65 8.00 -6.32
C ILE A 244 11.29 7.25 -5.15
N SER A 245 12.03 7.99 -4.32
CA SER A 245 12.63 7.50 -3.09
C SER A 245 11.95 8.14 -1.89
N LYS A 246 11.77 7.39 -0.82
CA LYS A 246 11.26 7.84 0.48
C LYS A 246 9.96 8.64 0.35
N ALA A 247 9.01 8.12 -0.42
CA ALA A 247 7.72 8.75 -0.64
C ALA A 247 7.05 9.16 0.68
N SER A 248 6.56 10.40 0.74
CA SER A 248 5.92 11.01 1.93
C SER A 248 6.86 11.26 3.12
N HIS A 249 8.17 11.13 2.95
CA HIS A 249 9.16 11.54 3.94
C HIS A 249 9.69 12.94 3.63
N PRO A 250 10.21 13.67 4.63
CA PRO A 250 10.81 15.01 4.41
C PRO A 250 11.99 15.02 3.43
N ASP A 251 12.71 13.91 3.31
CA ASP A 251 13.83 13.71 2.41
C ASP A 251 13.47 12.92 1.14
N GLN A 252 12.18 12.98 0.74
CA GLN A 252 11.72 12.44 -0.53
C GLN A 252 12.51 13.05 -1.68
N SER A 253 12.88 12.20 -2.64
CA SER A 253 13.45 12.63 -3.91
C SER A 253 12.82 11.89 -5.08
N GLN A 254 12.78 12.52 -6.23
CA GLN A 254 12.23 11.92 -7.44
C GLN A 254 13.04 12.31 -8.67
N HIS A 255 12.97 11.46 -9.69
CA HIS A 255 13.65 11.66 -10.96
C HIS A 255 12.81 11.09 -12.10
N ALA A 256 12.58 11.92 -13.14
CA ALA A 256 11.88 11.51 -14.35
C ALA A 256 12.89 11.08 -15.42
N THR A 257 12.60 9.98 -16.12
CA THR A 257 13.43 9.45 -17.19
C THR A 257 12.59 8.59 -18.15
N THR A 258 13.22 7.75 -18.96
CA THR A 258 12.58 6.70 -19.76
C THR A 258 13.11 5.33 -19.37
N VAL A 259 12.47 4.26 -19.85
CA VAL A 259 12.96 2.90 -19.63
C VAL A 259 14.40 2.75 -20.09
N ALA A 260 14.76 3.24 -21.29
CA ALA A 260 16.14 3.24 -21.75
C ALA A 260 17.04 4.14 -20.88
N GLY A 261 16.55 5.30 -20.49
CA GLY A 261 17.27 6.26 -19.66
C GLY A 261 17.63 5.75 -18.28
N LEU A 262 16.83 4.82 -17.71
CA LEU A 262 17.16 4.17 -16.43
C LEU A 262 18.55 3.56 -16.41
N ALA A 263 19.01 2.99 -17.53
CA ALA A 263 20.33 2.34 -17.61
C ALA A 263 21.51 3.29 -17.32
N HIS A 264 21.27 4.59 -17.43
CA HIS A 264 22.27 5.65 -17.25
C HIS A 264 22.06 6.47 -15.97
N GLN A 265 21.03 6.12 -15.17
CA GLN A 265 20.70 6.83 -13.93
C GLN A 265 21.31 6.16 -12.71
N ALA A 266 21.85 6.96 -11.82
CA ALA A 266 22.18 6.49 -10.49
C ALA A 266 20.89 6.11 -9.74
N PRO A 267 20.85 4.95 -9.07
CA PRO A 267 19.68 4.54 -8.32
C PRO A 267 19.44 5.48 -7.13
N LEU A 268 18.16 5.78 -6.88
CA LEU A 268 17.76 6.56 -5.73
C LEU A 268 17.92 5.75 -4.44
N PRO A 269 18.16 6.40 -3.29
CA PRO A 269 18.25 5.74 -1.99
C PRO A 269 16.99 4.92 -1.67
N ALA A 270 17.17 3.76 -1.04
CA ALA A 270 16.03 2.96 -0.55
C ALA A 270 15.37 3.63 0.69
N PRO A 271 14.06 3.44 0.87
CA PRO A 271 13.12 2.71 0.01
C PRO A 271 12.76 3.51 -1.25
N ALA A 272 12.75 2.82 -2.39
CA ALA A 272 12.42 3.43 -3.67
C ALA A 272 11.44 2.56 -4.46
N LEU A 273 10.70 3.19 -5.36
CA LEU A 273 9.84 2.54 -6.36
C LEU A 273 9.89 3.28 -7.69
N LEU A 274 9.47 2.61 -8.76
CA LEU A 274 9.34 3.20 -10.08
C LEU A 274 7.88 3.16 -10.52
N ILE A 275 7.40 4.26 -11.11
CA ILE A 275 6.13 4.32 -11.85
C ILE A 275 6.50 4.38 -13.33
N VAL A 276 6.14 3.34 -14.06
CA VAL A 276 6.48 3.16 -15.49
C VAL A 276 5.19 3.20 -16.31
N GLY A 277 5.15 4.05 -17.33
CA GLY A 277 3.99 4.18 -18.19
C GLY A 277 3.73 5.61 -18.61
N ARG A 278 2.80 5.80 -19.52
CA ARG A 278 2.44 7.11 -20.09
C ARG A 278 2.02 8.14 -19.04
N VAL A 279 1.47 7.69 -17.93
CA VAL A 279 1.09 8.59 -16.81
C VAL A 279 2.29 9.26 -16.16
N ALA A 280 3.47 8.63 -16.18
CA ALA A 280 4.69 9.19 -15.60
C ALA A 280 5.21 10.42 -16.35
N ALA A 281 4.80 10.63 -17.61
CA ALA A 281 5.15 11.82 -18.38
C ALA A 281 4.56 13.12 -17.80
N SER A 282 3.55 13.03 -16.96
CA SER A 282 2.95 14.21 -16.29
C SER A 282 3.72 14.67 -15.05
N ALA A 283 4.71 13.88 -14.60
CA ALA A 283 5.54 14.27 -13.48
C ALA A 283 6.46 15.43 -13.87
N THR A 284 6.45 16.47 -13.06
CA THR A 284 7.45 17.55 -13.19
C THR A 284 8.71 17.16 -12.43
N ASP A 285 9.88 17.40 -13.02
CA ASP A 285 11.16 17.32 -12.29
C ASP A 285 11.14 18.35 -11.15
N THR A 286 10.81 17.92 -9.97
CA THR A 286 10.93 18.73 -8.77
C THR A 286 11.96 18.07 -7.85
N THR A 287 13.21 18.50 -7.98
CA THR A 287 14.26 18.32 -6.97
C THR A 287 14.05 19.39 -5.87
N THR A 288 12.85 19.47 -5.31
CA THR A 288 12.58 20.39 -4.20
C THR A 288 12.02 19.57 -3.05
N ALA A 289 12.75 19.60 -1.94
CA ALA A 289 12.19 19.23 -0.66
C ALA A 289 10.84 19.95 -0.52
N THR A 290 9.78 19.18 -0.43
CA THR A 290 8.46 19.73 -0.16
C THR A 290 8.54 20.32 1.23
N ASP A 291 8.27 21.62 1.39
CA ASP A 291 8.19 22.25 2.71
C ASP A 291 7.02 21.64 3.50
N PHE A 292 7.31 20.60 4.29
CA PHE A 292 6.37 20.02 5.26
C PHE A 292 6.33 20.83 6.56
N ASN A 293 6.39 22.16 6.45
CA ASN A 293 6.50 23.04 7.61
C ASN A 293 5.21 23.17 8.44
N TRP A 294 4.13 22.50 8.02
CA TRP A 294 2.85 22.47 8.74
C TRP A 294 2.72 21.29 9.73
N LEU A 295 3.70 20.35 9.75
CA LEU A 295 3.74 19.18 10.62
C LEU A 295 4.11 19.49 12.09
N THR A 296 4.29 20.76 12.47
CA THR A 296 4.64 21.14 13.85
C THR A 296 3.44 21.35 14.76
N GLU A 297 2.22 21.30 14.24
CA GLU A 297 1.02 21.28 15.09
C GLU A 297 0.74 19.85 15.55
N SER A 298 0.66 19.68 16.87
CA SER A 298 0.46 18.40 17.54
C SER A 298 -0.74 17.63 16.93
N ILE A 299 -0.52 16.37 16.57
CA ILE A 299 -1.58 15.45 16.19
C ILE A 299 -2.62 15.46 17.33
N PRO A 300 -3.90 15.68 17.05
CA PRO A 300 -4.93 15.73 18.09
C PRO A 300 -4.93 14.43 18.89
N ASP A 301 -4.90 14.55 20.20
CA ASP A 301 -5.06 13.42 21.12
C ASP A 301 -6.52 12.92 21.08
N PHE A 302 -6.75 11.85 20.34
CA PHE A 302 -8.06 11.21 20.26
C PHE A 302 -8.37 10.28 21.45
N SER A 303 -7.47 10.18 22.45
CA SER A 303 -7.65 9.28 23.60
C SER A 303 -8.82 9.67 24.50
N ASN A 304 -9.28 10.92 24.45
CA ASN A 304 -10.30 11.49 25.33
C ASN A 304 -11.65 11.84 24.66
N SER A 305 -11.84 11.59 23.38
CA SER A 305 -13.17 11.76 22.77
C SER A 305 -14.10 10.61 23.18
N ARG A 306 -14.61 10.67 24.40
CA ARG A 306 -15.90 10.04 24.71
C ARG A 306 -16.93 10.75 23.84
N ILE A 307 -17.30 10.12 22.74
CA ILE A 307 -18.51 10.51 22.04
C ILE A 307 -19.67 10.07 22.96
N SER A 308 -20.25 11.03 23.63
CA SER A 308 -21.51 10.93 24.40
C SER A 308 -22.65 10.54 23.47
#